data_85d46e7db24955c4fe8697b7df3ecffa
#
_entry.id   85d46e7db24955c4fe8697b7df3ecffa
#
_cell.length_a   1.000
_cell.length_b   1.000
_cell.length_c   1.000
_cell.angle_alpha   90.00
_cell.angle_beta   90.00
_cell.angle_gamma   90.00
#
_symmetry.space_group_name_H-M   'P 1'
#
loop_
_entity.id
_entity.type
_entity.pdbx_description
1 polymer ?
#
loop_
_entity_poly.entity_id
_entity_poly.type
_entity_poly.pdbx_seq_one_letter_code
_entity_poly.pdbx_strand_id
1 'polypeptide(L)'
;MKPYEAILPEGWLRAPGWSHAIAMKTGEVTVLKIAGQVGWDMTTQTLVSDDLAAQYEQAIQNICTIVASAGGEPADIVELRIYTTNVKEYNERIKEMGQAYRNQIGKHFPAITLIGVTDLFQDNIKVEIEATAVLA
;
A
#
# COMPACT_ATOMS: atom_id res chain seq x y z
N MET A 1 -1.24 27.07 10.48
CA MET A 1 -0.59 25.76 10.25
C MET A 1 -1.65 24.68 10.18
N LYS A 2 -1.58 23.81 9.18
CA LYS A 2 -2.57 22.73 9.05
C LYS A 2 -2.17 21.53 9.94
N PRO A 3 -3.17 20.81 10.48
CA PRO A 3 -2.89 19.65 11.33
C PRO A 3 -2.50 18.39 10.54
N TYR A 4 -2.06 18.54 9.32
CA TYR A 4 -1.62 17.43 8.48
C TYR A 4 -0.47 17.84 7.58
N GLU A 5 0.26 16.83 7.12
CA GLU A 5 1.36 17.01 6.17
C GLU A 5 1.41 15.85 5.18
N ALA A 6 1.94 16.12 3.98
CA ALA A 6 2.17 15.10 2.98
C ALA A 6 3.46 14.34 3.29
N ILE A 7 3.45 13.03 3.07
CA ILE A 7 4.62 12.16 3.25
C ILE A 7 5.18 11.80 1.88
N LEU A 8 6.48 12.03 1.70
CA LEU A 8 7.24 11.60 0.52
C LEU A 8 8.45 10.80 1.01
N PRO A 9 8.45 9.46 0.87
CA PRO A 9 9.60 8.66 1.27
C PRO A 9 10.87 9.07 0.55
N GLU A 10 12.01 8.95 1.25
CA GLU A 10 13.30 9.31 0.69
C GLU A 10 13.60 8.49 -0.57
N GLY A 11 14.07 9.16 -1.62
CA GLY A 11 14.42 8.51 -2.88
C GLY A 11 13.25 8.27 -3.83
N TRP A 12 12.02 8.46 -3.38
CA TRP A 12 10.84 8.27 -4.23
C TRP A 12 10.62 9.47 -5.15
N LEU A 13 10.12 9.20 -6.35
CA LEU A 13 9.67 10.26 -7.24
C LEU A 13 8.41 10.91 -6.66
N ARG A 14 8.34 12.23 -6.81
CA ARG A 14 7.14 12.98 -6.39
C ARG A 14 5.96 12.60 -7.28
N ALA A 15 4.81 12.33 -6.68
CA ALA A 15 3.58 12.07 -7.41
C ALA A 15 3.05 13.37 -8.04
N PRO A 16 2.68 13.34 -9.33
CA PRO A 16 2.10 14.51 -9.99
C PRO A 16 0.64 14.68 -9.59
N GLY A 17 0.32 15.77 -8.89
CA GLY A 17 -1.06 16.14 -8.58
C GLY A 17 -1.71 15.41 -7.41
N TRP A 18 -0.97 14.58 -6.67
CA TRP A 18 -1.45 13.87 -5.48
C TRP A 18 -0.30 13.59 -4.52
N SER A 19 -0.61 13.04 -3.34
CA SER A 19 0.39 12.69 -2.34
C SER A 19 0.37 11.20 -2.07
N HIS A 20 1.53 10.61 -1.79
CA HIS A 20 1.60 9.18 -1.44
C HIS A 20 0.88 8.88 -0.14
N ALA A 21 0.94 9.80 0.81
CA ALA A 21 0.20 9.69 2.06
C ALA A 21 0.03 11.05 2.70
N ILE A 22 -1.00 11.15 3.54
CA ILE A 22 -1.26 12.31 4.38
C ILE A 22 -1.23 11.86 5.83
N ALA A 23 -0.38 12.48 6.63
CA ALA A 23 -0.30 12.26 8.07
C ALA A 23 -1.10 13.35 8.77
N MET A 24 -2.11 12.95 9.52
CA MET A 24 -3.01 13.85 10.26
C MET A 24 -2.81 13.67 11.75
N LYS A 25 -2.50 14.75 12.46
CA LYS A 25 -2.37 14.71 13.91
C LYS A 25 -3.73 14.95 14.57
N THR A 26 -4.09 14.06 15.49
CA THR A 26 -5.32 14.18 16.26
C THR A 26 -5.05 13.72 17.70
N GLY A 27 -4.98 14.69 18.63
CA GLY A 27 -4.54 14.40 20.00
C GLY A 27 -3.11 13.89 20.02
N GLU A 28 -2.89 12.76 20.64
CA GLU A 28 -1.57 12.15 20.78
C GLU A 28 -1.24 11.14 19.68
N VAL A 29 -2.16 10.92 18.75
CA VAL A 29 -1.95 9.96 17.67
C VAL A 29 -1.86 10.66 16.32
N THR A 30 -1.21 9.99 15.37
CA THR A 30 -1.19 10.40 13.98
C THR A 30 -1.95 9.36 13.15
N VAL A 31 -2.94 9.81 12.39
CA VAL A 31 -3.64 8.96 11.42
C VAL A 31 -2.97 9.15 10.07
N LEU A 32 -2.51 8.05 9.48
CA LEU A 32 -1.85 8.07 8.18
C LEU A 32 -2.79 7.50 7.14
N LYS A 33 -3.18 8.34 6.18
CA LYS A 33 -3.97 7.91 5.02
C LYS A 33 -3.02 7.71 3.86
N ILE A 34 -2.97 6.47 3.36
CA ILE A 34 -2.01 6.06 2.33
C ILE A 34 -2.76 5.86 1.02
N ALA A 35 -2.31 6.60 0.00
CA ALA A 35 -2.86 6.50 -1.34
C ALA A 35 -2.62 5.11 -1.92
N GLY A 36 -3.44 4.71 -2.90
CA GLY A 36 -3.28 3.43 -3.58
C GLY A 36 -1.86 3.21 -4.07
N GLN A 37 -1.29 2.07 -3.69
CA GLN A 37 0.03 1.63 -4.10
C GLN A 37 -0.11 0.45 -5.05
N VAL A 38 0.65 0.49 -6.12
CA VAL A 38 0.73 -0.60 -7.10
C VAL A 38 2.12 -1.24 -7.03
N GLY A 39 2.36 -2.28 -7.80
CA GLY A 39 3.65 -2.99 -7.80
C GLY A 39 4.77 -2.24 -8.49
N TRP A 40 4.95 -0.97 -8.20
CA TRP A 40 6.00 -0.13 -8.76
C TRP A 40 7.24 -0.08 -7.88
N ASP A 41 8.40 -0.10 -8.54
CA ASP A 41 9.61 0.47 -7.95
C ASP A 41 9.41 1.98 -7.93
N MET A 42 9.32 2.58 -6.76
CA MET A 42 8.95 3.99 -6.60
C MET A 42 10.09 4.96 -6.88
N THR A 43 11.31 4.45 -7.07
CA THR A 43 12.43 5.30 -7.52
C THR A 43 12.36 5.57 -9.01
N THR A 44 11.68 4.71 -9.78
CA THR A 44 11.54 4.83 -11.24
C THR A 44 10.08 4.90 -11.70
N GLN A 45 9.13 4.53 -10.83
CA GLN A 45 7.69 4.40 -11.14
C GLN A 45 7.46 3.41 -12.29
N THR A 46 8.12 2.27 -12.22
CA THR A 46 7.94 1.18 -13.19
C THR A 46 7.53 -0.11 -12.48
N LEU A 47 6.69 -0.92 -13.14
CA LEU A 47 6.28 -2.22 -12.60
C LEU A 47 7.48 -3.12 -12.40
N VAL A 48 7.56 -3.77 -11.24
CA VAL A 48 8.61 -4.74 -10.95
C VAL A 48 8.40 -6.06 -11.68
N SER A 49 7.15 -6.38 -12.05
CA SER A 49 6.80 -7.67 -12.67
C SER A 49 5.37 -7.61 -13.22
N ASP A 50 5.06 -8.46 -14.20
CA ASP A 50 3.68 -8.70 -14.66
C ASP A 50 2.95 -9.71 -13.76
N ASP A 51 3.65 -10.35 -12.82
CA ASP A 51 3.07 -11.36 -11.95
C ASP A 51 2.25 -10.74 -10.81
N LEU A 52 1.04 -11.25 -10.61
CA LEU A 52 0.11 -10.74 -9.59
C LEU A 52 0.72 -10.77 -8.18
N ALA A 53 1.33 -11.88 -7.79
CA ALA A 53 1.88 -12.02 -6.44
C ALA A 53 3.07 -11.08 -6.22
N ALA A 54 3.92 -10.90 -7.24
CA ALA A 54 5.04 -9.98 -7.18
C ALA A 54 4.56 -8.52 -7.10
N GLN A 55 3.55 -8.14 -7.87
CA GLN A 55 2.94 -6.81 -7.78
C GLN A 55 2.33 -6.57 -6.40
N TYR A 56 1.62 -7.57 -5.88
CA TYR A 56 0.99 -7.50 -4.56
C TYR A 56 2.03 -7.28 -3.46
N GLU A 57 3.10 -8.06 -3.46
CA GLU A 57 4.16 -7.91 -2.47
C GLU A 57 4.82 -6.52 -2.54
N GLN A 58 5.11 -6.04 -3.76
CA GLN A 58 5.71 -4.72 -3.94
C GLN A 58 4.78 -3.61 -3.45
N ALA A 59 3.48 -3.72 -3.73
CA ALA A 59 2.50 -2.73 -3.25
C ALA A 59 2.49 -2.68 -1.72
N ILE A 60 2.51 -3.83 -1.06
CA ILE A 60 2.58 -3.90 0.41
C ILE A 60 3.91 -3.33 0.92
N GLN A 61 5.01 -3.66 0.28
CA GLN A 61 6.31 -3.10 0.63
C GLN A 61 6.30 -1.58 0.55
N ASN A 62 5.68 -1.02 -0.49
CA ASN A 62 5.55 0.43 -0.64
C ASN A 62 4.74 1.04 0.52
N ILE A 63 3.65 0.39 0.92
CA ILE A 63 2.86 0.82 2.09
C ILE A 63 3.74 0.82 3.35
N CYS A 64 4.49 -0.25 3.58
CA CYS A 64 5.38 -0.34 4.75
C CYS A 64 6.46 0.72 4.73
N THR A 65 7.00 1.05 3.56
CA THR A 65 7.98 2.14 3.40
C THR A 65 7.37 3.49 3.76
N ILE A 66 6.14 3.76 3.32
CA ILE A 66 5.43 5.00 3.68
C ILE A 66 5.22 5.08 5.19
N VAL A 67 4.75 3.98 5.81
CA VAL A 67 4.53 3.92 7.25
C VAL A 67 5.83 4.21 8.01
N ALA A 68 6.94 3.60 7.59
CA ALA A 68 8.25 3.84 8.19
C ALA A 68 8.70 5.30 8.03
N SER A 69 8.45 5.90 6.87
CA SER A 69 8.76 7.31 6.63
C SER A 69 8.01 8.26 7.56
N ALA A 70 6.83 7.85 8.01
CA ALA A 70 6.03 8.62 8.97
C ALA A 70 6.39 8.29 10.43
N GLY A 71 7.36 7.42 10.67
CA GLY A 71 7.80 7.05 12.00
C GLY A 71 7.08 5.85 12.61
N GLY A 72 6.32 5.11 11.81
CA GLY A 72 5.57 3.94 12.25
C GLY A 72 6.20 2.62 11.84
N GLU A 73 5.47 1.55 12.09
CA GLU A 73 5.85 0.18 11.75
C GLU A 73 4.65 -0.58 11.19
N PRO A 74 4.83 -1.75 10.56
CA PRO A 74 3.71 -2.47 9.96
C PRO A 74 2.57 -2.79 10.93
N ALA A 75 2.85 -2.98 12.21
CA ALA A 75 1.81 -3.22 13.23
C ALA A 75 0.88 -2.02 13.44
N ASP A 76 1.25 -0.84 12.95
CA ASP A 76 0.40 0.35 13.04
C ASP A 76 -0.67 0.40 11.94
N ILE A 77 -0.59 -0.47 10.95
CA ILE A 77 -1.58 -0.53 9.86
C ILE A 77 -2.88 -1.11 10.43
N VAL A 78 -3.99 -0.38 10.27
CA VAL A 78 -5.29 -0.79 10.79
C VAL A 78 -6.26 -1.21 9.69
N GLU A 79 -6.01 -0.82 8.45
CA GLU A 79 -6.88 -1.15 7.32
C GLU A 79 -6.08 -1.26 6.03
N LEU A 80 -6.44 -2.28 5.23
CA LEU A 80 -6.00 -2.43 3.84
C LEU A 80 -7.23 -2.59 2.97
N ARG A 81 -7.30 -1.87 1.85
CA ARG A 81 -8.26 -2.11 0.79
C ARG A 81 -7.51 -2.53 -0.46
N ILE A 82 -7.85 -3.71 -0.94
CA ILE A 82 -7.15 -4.37 -2.04
C ILE A 82 -8.09 -4.42 -3.23
N TYR A 83 -7.65 -3.80 -4.34
CA TYR A 83 -8.37 -3.78 -5.61
C TYR A 83 -7.62 -4.65 -6.59
N THR A 84 -8.30 -5.59 -7.24
CA THR A 84 -7.66 -6.45 -8.23
C THR A 84 -8.56 -6.60 -9.47
N THR A 85 -7.93 -6.69 -10.63
CA THR A 85 -8.63 -6.94 -11.90
C THR A 85 -8.89 -8.43 -12.11
N ASN A 86 -8.40 -9.31 -11.23
CA ASN A 86 -8.59 -10.75 -11.36
C ASN A 86 -8.73 -11.43 -9.99
N VAL A 87 -9.94 -11.36 -9.44
CA VAL A 87 -10.28 -11.98 -8.15
C VAL A 87 -10.09 -13.49 -8.21
N LYS A 88 -10.40 -14.12 -9.35
CA LYS A 88 -10.25 -15.56 -9.51
C LYS A 88 -8.80 -16.01 -9.32
N GLU A 89 -7.87 -15.35 -10.02
CA GLU A 89 -6.44 -15.64 -9.89
C GLU A 89 -5.96 -15.38 -8.46
N TYR A 90 -6.39 -14.26 -7.86
CA TYR A 90 -6.06 -13.95 -6.47
C TYR A 90 -6.42 -15.10 -5.53
N ASN A 91 -7.65 -15.60 -5.65
CA ASN A 91 -8.14 -16.70 -4.79
C ASN A 91 -7.44 -18.03 -5.08
N GLU A 92 -7.15 -18.33 -6.34
CA GLU A 92 -6.43 -19.55 -6.73
C GLU A 92 -5.00 -19.56 -6.18
N ARG A 93 -4.40 -18.37 -6.02
CA ARG A 93 -3.04 -18.21 -5.54
C ARG A 93 -2.97 -17.69 -4.11
N ILE A 94 -3.99 -17.99 -3.31
CA ILE A 94 -4.10 -17.40 -1.96
C ILE A 94 -2.91 -17.74 -1.06
N LYS A 95 -2.28 -18.89 -1.23
CA LYS A 95 -1.11 -19.28 -0.44
C LYS A 95 0.10 -18.41 -0.78
N GLU A 96 0.33 -18.12 -2.07
CA GLU A 96 1.39 -17.22 -2.51
C GLU A 96 1.12 -15.79 -2.04
N MET A 97 -0.13 -15.35 -2.15
CA MET A 97 -0.52 -14.03 -1.67
C MET A 97 -0.29 -13.91 -0.16
N GLY A 98 -0.65 -14.94 0.61
CA GLY A 98 -0.40 -14.97 2.05
C GLY A 98 1.07 -14.95 2.41
N GLN A 99 1.93 -15.61 1.63
CA GLN A 99 3.37 -15.58 1.84
C GLN A 99 3.94 -14.18 1.54
N ALA A 100 3.51 -13.57 0.43
CA ALA A 100 3.91 -12.20 0.08
C ALA A 100 3.52 -11.22 1.20
N TYR A 101 2.32 -11.37 1.75
CA TYR A 101 1.83 -10.57 2.87
C TYR A 101 2.75 -10.74 4.09
N ARG A 102 3.02 -11.99 4.49
CA ARG A 102 3.84 -12.27 5.67
C ARG A 102 5.27 -11.77 5.52
N ASN A 103 5.82 -11.80 4.31
CA ASN A 103 7.17 -11.30 4.04
C ASN A 103 7.32 -9.82 4.42
N GLN A 104 6.25 -9.03 4.29
CA GLN A 104 6.28 -7.58 4.51
C GLN A 104 5.68 -7.16 5.85
N ILE A 105 4.55 -7.74 6.24
CA ILE A 105 3.80 -7.33 7.43
C ILE A 105 3.96 -8.29 8.60
N GLY A 106 4.26 -9.56 8.32
CA GLY A 106 4.37 -10.57 9.37
C GLY A 106 3.00 -11.04 9.88
N LYS A 107 2.89 -11.31 11.17
CA LYS A 107 1.69 -11.86 11.80
C LYS A 107 0.80 -10.76 12.41
N HIS A 108 0.63 -9.68 11.70
CA HIS A 108 -0.30 -8.62 12.05
C HIS A 108 -1.45 -8.62 11.05
N PHE A 109 -2.69 -8.52 11.53
CA PHE A 109 -3.89 -8.69 10.71
C PHE A 109 -4.82 -7.47 10.84
N PRO A 110 -4.65 -6.43 10.02
CA PRO A 110 -5.57 -5.30 9.99
C PRO A 110 -6.93 -5.69 9.40
N ALA A 111 -7.89 -4.79 9.42
CA ALA A 111 -9.13 -4.96 8.69
C ALA A 111 -8.82 -4.94 7.19
N ILE A 112 -9.23 -5.97 6.46
CA ILE A 112 -8.92 -6.12 5.03
C ILE A 112 -10.19 -6.30 4.22
N THR A 113 -10.30 -5.54 3.12
CA THR A 113 -11.36 -5.69 2.13
C THR A 113 -10.74 -5.96 0.78
N LEU A 114 -11.21 -7.00 0.09
CA LEU A 114 -10.81 -7.32 -1.29
C LEU A 114 -11.94 -6.98 -2.24
N ILE A 115 -11.65 -6.20 -3.28
CA ILE A 115 -12.64 -5.72 -4.24
C ILE A 115 -12.15 -6.02 -5.66
N GLY A 116 -12.99 -6.70 -6.46
CA GLY A 116 -12.75 -6.87 -7.88
C GLY A 116 -13.14 -5.60 -8.63
N VAL A 117 -12.29 -5.16 -9.55
CA VAL A 117 -12.53 -3.99 -10.39
C VAL A 117 -12.33 -4.36 -11.86
N THR A 118 -12.95 -3.59 -12.76
CA THR A 118 -12.82 -3.81 -14.19
C THR A 118 -11.43 -3.47 -14.69
N ASP A 119 -10.90 -2.32 -14.25
CA ASP A 119 -9.62 -1.79 -14.69
C ASP A 119 -8.91 -1.08 -13.56
N LEU A 120 -7.60 -1.00 -13.66
CA LEU A 120 -6.78 -0.07 -12.92
C LEU A 120 -6.18 0.94 -13.90
N PHE A 121 -5.44 1.94 -13.43
CA PHE A 121 -5.07 3.08 -14.26
C PHE A 121 -4.08 2.78 -15.40
N GLN A 122 -3.46 1.60 -15.41
CA GLN A 122 -2.60 1.12 -16.50
C GLN A 122 -2.88 -0.36 -16.76
N ASP A 123 -2.70 -0.80 -18.02
CA ASP A 123 -3.11 -2.13 -18.48
C ASP A 123 -2.45 -3.29 -17.72
N ASN A 124 -1.18 -3.18 -17.38
CA ASN A 124 -0.44 -4.27 -16.73
C ASN A 124 -0.54 -4.28 -15.21
N ILE A 125 -1.24 -3.32 -14.64
CA ILE A 125 -1.45 -3.27 -13.18
C ILE A 125 -2.61 -4.21 -12.82
N LYS A 126 -2.33 -5.20 -12.00
CA LYS A 126 -3.30 -6.24 -11.61
C LYS A 126 -3.83 -6.06 -10.20
N VAL A 127 -3.18 -5.24 -9.39
CA VAL A 127 -3.55 -5.01 -8.00
C VAL A 127 -3.13 -3.63 -7.57
N GLU A 128 -3.98 -3.00 -6.75
CA GLU A 128 -3.70 -1.72 -6.09
C GLU A 128 -4.20 -1.82 -4.66
N ILE A 129 -3.44 -1.28 -3.70
CA ILE A 129 -3.76 -1.37 -2.28
C ILE A 129 -3.67 0.01 -1.65
N GLU A 130 -4.75 0.44 -1.01
CA GLU A 130 -4.72 1.63 -0.13
C GLU A 130 -4.75 1.19 1.33
N ALA A 131 -4.31 2.06 2.22
CA ALA A 131 -4.16 1.70 3.62
C ALA A 131 -4.41 2.87 4.54
N THR A 132 -4.73 2.53 5.79
CA THR A 132 -4.77 3.47 6.91
C THR A 132 -3.90 2.91 8.03
N ALA A 133 -3.08 3.76 8.63
CA ALA A 133 -2.29 3.41 9.80
C ALA A 133 -2.55 4.42 10.92
N VAL A 134 -2.37 3.99 12.16
CA VAL A 134 -2.52 4.85 13.35
C VAL A 134 -1.24 4.71 14.17
N LEU A 135 -0.51 5.80 14.30
CA LEU A 135 0.77 5.87 14.97
C LEU A 135 0.61 6.60 16.30
N ALA A 136 1.20 6.02 17.33
CA ALA A 136 1.23 6.64 18.65
C ALA A 136 2.30 7.74 18.75
#